data_d93d472c2854b9463cc6eed5c1d7a813
#
_entry.id   d93d472c2854b9463cc6eed5c1d7a813
#
_cell.length_a   1.000
_cell.length_b   1.000
_cell.length_c   1.000
_cell.angle_alpha   90.00
_cell.angle_beta   90.00
_cell.angle_gamma   90.00
#
_symmetry.space_group_name_H-M   'P 1'
#
loop_
_entity.id
_entity.type
_entity.pdbx_description
1 polymer ?
#
loop_
_entity_poly.entity_id
_entity_poly.type
_entity_poly.pdbx_seq_one_letter_code
_entity_poly.pdbx_strand_id
1 'polypeptide(L)'
;DRVEPELGTPPHTLLLASSFDHSSRYSAFADEMLEFTRGKDGVLPGDSPTAGQVHPFIRADMAYFETPNGGAVFSVGSIAWRGCLSYNGYNNNVARITANVLNRFMA
;
A
#
# COMPACT_ATOMS: atom_id res chain seq x y z
N ASP A 1 -1.39 -1.61 2.41
CA ASP A 1 -0.99 -0.63 3.45
C ASP A 1 -1.16 0.79 2.90
N ARG A 2 -1.49 1.74 3.78
CA ARG A 2 -1.73 3.14 3.42
C ARG A 2 -1.14 4.08 4.46
N VAL A 3 -0.93 5.32 4.05
CA VAL A 3 -0.60 6.41 4.99
C VAL A 3 -1.82 6.70 5.86
N GLU A 4 -1.63 6.70 7.17
CA GLU A 4 -2.72 6.82 8.13
C GLU A 4 -2.27 7.70 9.31
N PRO A 5 -2.41 9.04 9.22
CA PRO A 5 -1.96 9.96 10.26
C PRO A 5 -2.59 9.68 11.62
N GLU A 6 -3.85 9.26 11.65
CA GLU A 6 -4.57 8.95 12.90
C GLU A 6 -4.01 7.70 13.62
N LEU A 7 -3.34 6.82 12.89
CA LEU A 7 -2.70 5.62 13.43
C LEU A 7 -1.18 5.80 13.66
N GLY A 8 -0.68 7.01 13.53
CA GLY A 8 0.70 7.33 13.88
C GLY A 8 1.69 7.44 12.72
N THR A 9 1.22 7.52 11.47
CA THR A 9 2.10 7.86 10.36
C THR A 9 2.77 9.21 10.63
N PRO A 10 4.12 9.31 10.57
CA PRO A 10 4.80 10.58 10.83
C PRO A 10 4.28 11.71 9.92
N PRO A 11 4.03 12.92 10.47
CA PRO A 11 3.42 14.01 9.70
C PRO A 11 4.28 14.52 8.53
N HIS A 12 5.58 14.27 8.56
CA HIS A 12 6.50 14.62 7.48
C HIS A 12 6.67 13.52 6.43
N THR A 13 5.85 12.47 6.48
CA THR A 13 5.87 11.38 5.50
C THR A 13 5.54 11.90 4.10
N LEU A 14 6.38 11.55 3.13
CA LEU A 14 6.13 11.80 1.73
C LEU A 14 5.33 10.65 1.12
N LEU A 15 4.20 10.96 0.55
CA LEU A 15 3.43 10.02 -0.26
C LEU A 15 4.00 10.05 -1.69
N LEU A 16 4.69 9.00 -2.09
CA LEU A 16 5.39 8.94 -3.38
C LEU A 16 4.49 8.41 -4.50
N ALA A 17 3.62 7.49 -4.20
CA ALA A 17 2.65 6.91 -5.12
C ALA A 17 1.49 6.30 -4.35
N SER A 18 0.33 6.23 -4.99
CA SER A 18 -0.85 5.60 -4.42
C SER A 18 -1.58 4.78 -5.47
N SER A 19 -2.00 3.59 -5.10
CA SER A 19 -2.84 2.72 -5.89
C SER A 19 -4.23 2.68 -5.26
N PHE A 20 -5.26 3.06 -6.01
CA PHE A 20 -6.65 3.17 -5.56
C PHE A 20 -7.61 2.71 -6.67
N ASP A 21 -8.90 2.82 -6.44
CA ASP A 21 -9.94 2.33 -7.36
C ASP A 21 -9.79 0.84 -7.68
N HIS A 22 -9.45 0.07 -6.67
CA HIS A 22 -9.32 -1.38 -6.81
C HIS A 22 -10.69 -2.02 -7.07
N SER A 23 -10.68 -3.17 -7.75
CA SER A 23 -11.89 -3.96 -7.97
C SER A 23 -12.46 -4.50 -6.65
N SER A 24 -13.70 -5.00 -6.68
CA SER A 24 -14.37 -5.61 -5.53
C SER A 24 -13.66 -6.85 -4.96
N ARG A 25 -12.62 -7.34 -5.62
CA ARG A 25 -11.79 -8.46 -5.12
C ARG A 25 -10.81 -8.05 -4.01
N TYR A 26 -10.62 -6.75 -3.82
CA TYR A 26 -9.76 -6.20 -2.78
C TYR A 26 -10.62 -5.69 -1.63
N SER A 27 -10.24 -6.03 -0.42
CA SER A 27 -10.92 -5.60 0.79
C SER A 27 -9.93 -5.13 1.85
N ALA A 28 -10.39 -4.42 2.87
CA ALA A 28 -9.57 -4.11 4.02
C ALA A 28 -9.28 -5.38 4.83
N PHE A 29 -8.06 -5.50 5.34
CA PHE A 29 -7.65 -6.65 6.13
C PHE A 29 -8.58 -6.94 7.32
N ALA A 30 -9.09 -5.89 7.95
CA ALA A 30 -10.04 -6.02 9.05
C ALA A 30 -11.35 -6.71 8.61
N ASP A 31 -11.79 -6.43 7.39
CA ASP A 31 -12.98 -7.08 6.83
C ASP A 31 -12.71 -8.54 6.49
N GLU A 32 -11.55 -8.86 5.95
CA GLU A 32 -11.13 -10.23 5.70
C GLU A 32 -11.13 -11.05 6.99
N MET A 33 -10.64 -10.48 8.08
CA MET A 33 -10.69 -11.13 9.40
C MET A 33 -12.11 -11.33 9.91
N LEU A 34 -12.97 -10.33 9.71
CA LEU A 34 -14.39 -10.42 10.08
C LEU A 34 -15.12 -11.44 9.21
N GLU A 35 -14.84 -11.49 7.93
CA GLU A 35 -15.42 -12.47 7.00
C GLU A 35 -14.96 -13.88 7.33
N PHE A 36 -13.70 -14.07 7.65
CA PHE A 36 -13.18 -15.37 8.08
C PHE A 36 -13.85 -15.84 9.38
N THR A 37 -14.07 -14.96 10.32
CA THR A 37 -14.77 -15.26 11.58
C THR A 37 -16.28 -15.41 11.39
N ARG A 38 -16.86 -14.71 10.41
CA ARG A 38 -18.27 -14.82 9.99
C ARG A 38 -18.54 -15.93 8.99
N GLY A 39 -17.55 -16.68 8.57
CA GLY A 39 -17.60 -17.70 7.50
C GLY A 39 -18.72 -18.73 7.59
N LYS A 40 -19.67 -18.53 8.49
CA LYS A 40 -20.94 -19.24 8.57
C LYS A 40 -22.05 -18.62 7.72
N ASP A 41 -21.84 -17.39 7.22
CA ASP A 41 -22.89 -16.63 6.54
C ASP A 41 -22.74 -16.59 5.01
N GLY A 42 -21.74 -17.30 4.46
CA GLY A 42 -21.59 -17.49 3.02
C GLY A 42 -21.24 -16.23 2.22
N VAL A 43 -20.78 -15.16 2.88
CA VAL A 43 -20.32 -13.96 2.21
C VAL A 43 -18.92 -14.21 1.67
N LEU A 44 -18.80 -14.20 0.35
CA LEU A 44 -17.50 -14.35 -0.31
C LEU A 44 -16.66 -13.08 -0.13
N PRO A 45 -15.31 -13.21 -0.04
CA PRO A 45 -14.42 -12.06 -0.13
C PRO A 45 -14.74 -11.25 -1.40
N GLY A 46 -14.97 -9.95 -1.26
CA GLY A 46 -15.37 -9.07 -2.35
C GLY A 46 -16.83 -8.63 -2.32
N ASP A 47 -17.67 -9.28 -1.52
CA ASP A 47 -19.06 -8.85 -1.30
C ASP A 47 -19.18 -7.91 -0.08
N SER A 48 -18.06 -7.59 0.55
CA SER A 48 -18.01 -6.67 1.67
C SER A 48 -18.39 -5.24 1.24
N PRO A 49 -19.18 -4.51 2.05
CA PRO A 49 -19.46 -3.09 1.78
C PRO A 49 -18.22 -2.20 1.81
N THR A 50 -17.10 -2.71 2.32
CA THR A 50 -15.79 -2.01 2.33
C THR A 50 -14.85 -2.52 1.25
N ALA A 51 -15.34 -3.26 0.25
CA ALA A 51 -14.53 -3.78 -0.83
C ALA A 51 -14.19 -2.72 -1.89
N GLY A 52 -12.97 -2.79 -2.35
CA GLY A 52 -12.38 -2.17 -3.54
C GLY A 52 -12.92 -0.79 -3.93
N GLN A 53 -13.76 -0.76 -4.94
CA GLN A 53 -14.26 0.47 -5.55
C GLN A 53 -15.19 1.30 -4.67
N VAL A 54 -15.74 0.71 -3.62
CA VAL A 54 -16.77 1.32 -2.77
C VAL A 54 -16.14 2.05 -1.57
N HIS A 55 -14.91 1.70 -1.19
CA HIS A 55 -14.30 2.22 0.04
C HIS A 55 -12.99 2.95 -0.25
N PRO A 56 -12.87 4.24 0.10
CA PRO A 56 -11.68 5.05 -0.18
C PRO A 56 -10.42 4.58 0.56
N PHE A 57 -10.55 3.75 1.58
CA PHE A 57 -9.43 3.22 2.35
C PHE A 57 -8.82 1.96 1.75
N ILE A 58 -9.44 1.39 0.71
CA ILE A 58 -8.86 0.28 -0.04
C ILE A 58 -7.87 0.83 -1.05
N ARG A 59 -6.64 1.02 -0.61
CA ARG A 59 -5.55 1.53 -1.42
C ARG A 59 -4.20 1.03 -0.91
N ALA A 60 -3.18 1.12 -1.75
CA ALA A 60 -1.80 0.88 -1.37
C ALA A 60 -0.97 2.13 -1.61
N ASP A 61 -0.24 2.57 -0.61
CA ASP A 61 0.57 3.78 -0.66
C ASP A 61 2.07 3.43 -0.61
N MET A 62 2.85 4.04 -1.49
CA MET A 62 4.30 4.09 -1.38
C MET A 62 4.69 5.34 -0.61
N ALA A 63 5.36 5.17 0.51
CA ALA A 63 5.67 6.26 1.42
C ALA A 63 7.15 6.25 1.83
N TYR A 64 7.68 7.43 2.09
CA TYR A 64 9.03 7.64 2.57
C TYR A 64 9.04 8.65 3.71
N PHE A 65 9.80 8.38 4.75
CA PHE A 65 10.07 9.35 5.80
C PHE A 65 11.45 9.15 6.42
N GLU A 66 12.01 10.21 6.96
CA GLU A 66 13.27 10.20 7.67
C GLU A 66 13.03 10.11 9.19
N THR A 67 13.93 9.43 9.87
CA THR A 67 13.89 9.30 11.34
C THR A 67 14.82 10.31 12.00
N PRO A 68 14.56 10.70 13.28
CA PRO A 68 15.39 11.70 13.98
C PRO A 68 16.86 11.35 14.09
N ASN A 69 17.21 10.08 14.02
CA ASN A 69 18.58 9.59 14.17
C ASN A 69 19.34 9.41 12.85
N GLY A 70 18.85 10.01 11.79
CA GLY A 70 19.50 9.96 10.47
C GLY A 70 19.17 8.73 9.63
N GLY A 71 18.27 7.87 10.09
CA GLY A 71 17.75 6.77 9.30
C GLY A 71 16.57 7.21 8.42
N ALA A 72 16.12 6.31 7.55
CA ALA A 72 14.92 6.54 6.76
C ALA A 72 14.15 5.23 6.51
N VAL A 73 12.87 5.36 6.22
CA VAL A 73 11.97 4.25 5.93
C VAL A 73 11.32 4.46 4.57
N PHE A 74 11.34 3.42 3.77
CA PHE A 74 10.58 3.33 2.53
C PHE A 74 9.58 2.17 2.63
N SER A 75 8.31 2.48 2.57
CA SER A 75 7.21 1.51 2.57
C SER A 75 6.57 1.46 1.19
N VAL A 76 6.41 0.27 0.65
CA VAL A 76 5.88 0.08 -0.71
C VAL A 76 4.39 -0.26 -0.74
N GLY A 77 3.79 -0.54 0.41
CA GLY A 77 2.35 -0.71 0.58
C GLY A 77 1.76 -1.99 0.00
N SER A 78 2.48 -2.73 -0.84
CA SER A 78 1.96 -3.92 -1.51
C SER A 78 3.06 -4.92 -1.85
N ILE A 79 2.77 -6.20 -1.68
CA ILE A 79 3.65 -7.30 -2.10
C ILE A 79 3.83 -7.34 -3.64
N ALA A 80 2.87 -6.82 -4.38
CA ALA A 80 2.93 -6.74 -5.84
C ALA A 80 4.03 -5.80 -6.36
N TRP A 81 4.54 -4.89 -5.52
CA TRP A 81 5.62 -3.97 -5.87
C TRP A 81 6.80 -4.64 -6.58
N ARG A 82 7.30 -5.72 -6.06
CA ARG A 82 8.46 -6.41 -6.64
C ARG A 82 8.18 -6.99 -8.04
N GLY A 83 6.95 -7.43 -8.29
CA GLY A 83 6.53 -7.92 -9.61
C GLY A 83 6.44 -6.81 -10.65
N CYS A 84 6.25 -5.56 -10.22
CA CYS A 84 6.19 -4.41 -11.11
C CYS A 84 7.56 -3.86 -11.50
N LEU A 85 8.62 -4.17 -10.74
CA LEU A 85 9.95 -3.62 -10.96
C LEU A 85 10.49 -3.91 -12.36
N SER A 86 10.39 -5.16 -12.82
CA SER A 86 10.93 -5.62 -14.10
C SER A 86 10.06 -5.29 -15.30
N TYR A 87 8.85 -4.77 -15.08
CA TYR A 87 7.96 -4.40 -16.18
C TYR A 87 8.63 -3.43 -17.16
N ASN A 88 8.46 -3.69 -18.44
CA ASN A 88 9.07 -2.91 -19.53
C ASN A 88 10.60 -2.76 -19.39
N GLY A 89 11.29 -3.83 -18.98
CA GLY A 89 12.75 -3.81 -18.81
C GLY A 89 13.22 -2.81 -17.76
N TYR A 90 12.50 -2.67 -16.65
CA TYR A 90 12.71 -1.67 -15.58
C TYR A 90 12.47 -0.21 -16.00
N ASN A 91 11.99 0.03 -17.20
CA ASN A 91 11.63 1.38 -17.65
C ASN A 91 10.18 1.71 -17.28
N ASN A 92 9.94 1.90 -15.99
CA ASN A 92 8.63 2.22 -15.43
C ASN A 92 8.76 3.08 -14.18
N ASN A 93 7.64 3.69 -13.75
CA ASN A 93 7.64 4.61 -12.62
C ASN A 93 7.97 3.92 -11.28
N VAL A 94 7.52 2.69 -11.08
CA VAL A 94 7.79 1.93 -9.85
C VAL A 94 9.29 1.68 -9.70
N ALA A 95 9.95 1.23 -10.77
CA ALA A 95 11.39 1.02 -10.78
C ALA A 95 12.17 2.33 -10.58
N ARG A 96 11.71 3.42 -11.18
CA ARG A 96 12.35 4.75 -11.04
C ARG A 96 12.25 5.27 -9.61
N ILE A 97 11.07 5.21 -9.00
CA ILE A 97 10.88 5.62 -7.60
C ILE A 97 11.78 4.79 -6.69
N THR A 98 11.80 3.49 -6.87
CA THR A 98 12.63 2.57 -6.08
C THR A 98 14.12 2.89 -6.21
N ALA A 99 14.61 3.10 -7.42
CA ALA A 99 16.00 3.47 -7.66
C ALA A 99 16.37 4.81 -6.98
N ASN A 100 15.50 5.81 -7.06
CA ASN A 100 15.71 7.09 -6.42
C ASN A 100 15.80 6.97 -4.89
N VAL A 101 14.93 6.15 -4.29
CA VAL A 101 14.95 5.90 -2.83
C VAL A 101 16.23 5.16 -2.43
N LEU A 102 16.63 4.13 -3.17
CA LEU A 102 17.86 3.40 -2.90
C LEU A 102 19.09 4.32 -3.01
N ASN A 103 19.14 5.17 -4.01
CA ASN A 103 20.20 6.18 -4.14
C ASN A 103 20.21 7.14 -2.95
N ARG A 104 19.04 7.52 -2.46
CA ARG A 104 18.93 8.37 -1.25
C ARG A 104 19.49 7.66 -0.01
N PHE A 105 19.21 6.36 0.15
CA PHE A 105 19.73 5.58 1.27
C PHE A 105 21.26 5.44 1.25
N MET A 106 21.84 5.42 0.06
CA MET A 106 23.29 5.27 -0.13
C MET A 106 24.06 6.61 -0.07
N ALA A 107 23.35 7.71 -0.09
CA ALA A 107 23.96 9.04 -0.13
C ALA A 107 24.58 9.48 1.19
#